data_34c17f3c78b02260ac350cb379c8e754
#
_entry.id   34c17f3c78b02260ac350cb379c8e754
#
_cell.length_a   1.000
_cell.length_b   1.000
_cell.length_c   1.000
_cell.angle_alpha   90.00
_cell.angle_beta   90.00
_cell.angle_gamma   90.00
#
_symmetry.space_group_name_H-M   'P 1'
#
loop_
_entity.id
_entity.type
_entity.pdbx_description
1 polymer ?
#
loop_
_entity_poly.entity_id
_entity_poly.type
_entity_poly.pdbx_seq_one_letter_code
_entity_poly.pdbx_strand_id
1 'polypeptide(L)'
;NRRRELTTAAQEGKLHPRDLGTATISVSNLGTTGITGILPMVIPPQAAIIGLPGRMSDGTMIITAACDHRVVDGLPAAQFLNSLAQAIEDPAWMASVVQ
;
A
#
# COMPACT_ATOMS: atom_id res chain seq x y z
N ASN A 1 -11.61 2.36 15.28
CA ASN A 1 -10.42 2.16 14.48
C ASN A 1 -10.16 3.40 13.61
N ARG A 2 -8.94 3.96 13.71
CA ARG A 2 -8.59 5.21 13.03
C ARG A 2 -8.76 5.12 11.51
N ARG A 3 -8.40 3.98 10.91
CA ARG A 3 -8.54 3.79 9.46
C ARG A 3 -10.01 3.89 9.03
N ARG A 4 -10.90 3.25 9.77
CA ARG A 4 -12.33 3.30 9.45
C ARG A 4 -12.90 4.70 9.60
N GLU A 5 -12.49 5.42 10.64
CA GLU A 5 -12.92 6.80 10.87
C GLU A 5 -12.51 7.69 9.71
N LEU A 6 -11.26 7.58 9.26
CA LEU A 6 -10.75 8.37 8.15
C LEU A 6 -11.43 8.00 6.83
N THR A 7 -11.67 6.71 6.60
CA THR A 7 -12.36 6.27 5.39
C THR A 7 -13.78 6.83 5.34
N THR A 8 -14.50 6.75 6.44
CA THR A 8 -15.85 7.29 6.53
C THR A 8 -15.84 8.80 6.31
N ALA A 9 -14.91 9.51 6.96
CA ALA A 9 -14.79 10.95 6.80
C ALA A 9 -14.47 11.35 5.36
N ALA A 10 -13.61 10.59 4.68
CA ALA A 10 -13.27 10.83 3.29
C ALA A 10 -14.48 10.65 2.37
N GLN A 11 -15.25 9.58 2.58
CA GLN A 11 -16.46 9.31 1.80
C GLN A 11 -17.54 10.38 1.99
N GLU A 12 -17.56 10.99 3.18
CA GLU A 12 -18.52 12.04 3.51
C GLU A 12 -18.02 13.46 3.21
N GLY A 13 -16.78 13.59 2.72
CA GLY A 13 -16.18 14.88 2.45
C GLY A 13 -15.85 15.68 3.70
N LYS A 14 -15.61 15.02 4.83
CA LYS A 14 -15.42 15.65 6.14
C LYS A 14 -14.02 15.49 6.71
N LEU A 15 -13.02 15.19 5.85
CA LEU A 15 -11.64 15.10 6.31
C LEU A 15 -11.14 16.43 6.85
N HIS A 16 -10.49 16.40 8.00
CA HIS A 16 -9.82 17.57 8.54
C HIS A 16 -8.53 17.83 7.74
N PRO A 17 -8.15 19.08 7.46
CA PRO A 17 -6.90 19.37 6.74
C PRO A 17 -5.66 18.74 7.35
N ARG A 18 -5.62 18.57 8.69
CA ARG A 18 -4.50 17.93 9.39
C ARG A 18 -4.38 16.43 9.07
N ASP A 19 -5.42 15.82 8.51
CA ASP A 19 -5.42 14.40 8.14
C ASP A 19 -4.85 14.18 6.73
N LEU A 20 -4.51 15.25 6.04
CA LEU A 20 -3.99 15.23 4.67
C LEU A 20 -2.50 15.56 4.65
N GLY A 21 -1.76 14.94 3.73
CA GLY A 21 -0.39 15.32 3.43
C GLY A 21 0.66 14.96 4.48
N THR A 22 0.32 14.12 5.48
CA THR A 22 1.26 13.75 6.54
C THR A 22 1.98 12.43 6.29
N ALA A 23 1.57 11.67 5.30
CA ALA A 23 2.15 10.36 5.01
C ALA A 23 3.44 10.48 4.22
N THR A 24 4.39 9.57 4.46
CA THR A 24 5.62 9.45 3.68
C THR A 24 5.51 8.35 2.62
N ILE A 25 4.56 7.44 2.77
CA ILE A 25 4.29 6.35 1.84
C ILE A 25 2.78 6.11 1.82
N SER A 26 2.26 5.71 0.67
CA SER A 26 0.84 5.40 0.51
C SER A 26 0.64 3.94 0.12
N VAL A 27 -0.53 3.40 0.46
CA VAL A 27 -0.96 2.08 0.01
C VAL A 27 -2.29 2.26 -0.72
N SER A 28 -2.34 1.83 -1.99
CA SER A 28 -3.55 1.85 -2.79
C SER A 28 -4.10 0.43 -2.89
N ASN A 29 -5.28 0.20 -2.36
CA ASN A 29 -5.88 -1.12 -2.29
C ASN A 29 -7.10 -1.21 -3.23
N LEU A 30 -6.98 -2.02 -4.29
CA LEU A 30 -8.06 -2.32 -5.22
C LEU A 30 -8.51 -3.78 -5.12
N GLY A 31 -8.23 -4.43 -3.99
CA GLY A 31 -8.50 -5.86 -3.81
C GLY A 31 -9.97 -6.26 -3.89
N THR A 32 -10.88 -5.30 -3.71
CA THR A 32 -12.32 -5.56 -3.79
C THR A 32 -12.90 -5.36 -5.20
N THR A 33 -12.09 -4.93 -6.17
CA THR A 33 -12.57 -4.54 -7.50
C THR A 33 -12.42 -5.62 -8.56
N GLY A 34 -11.71 -6.71 -8.27
CA GLY A 34 -11.41 -7.73 -9.26
C GLY A 34 -10.25 -7.37 -10.20
N ILE A 35 -9.67 -6.20 -10.05
CA ILE A 35 -8.51 -5.77 -10.83
C ILE A 35 -7.27 -6.48 -10.31
N THR A 36 -6.52 -7.16 -11.20
CA THR A 36 -5.35 -7.95 -10.82
C THR A 36 -4.02 -7.30 -11.16
N GLY A 37 -4.03 -6.14 -11.80
CA GLY A 37 -2.83 -5.38 -12.10
C GLY A 37 -3.05 -3.90 -11.79
N ILE A 38 -2.04 -3.25 -11.20
CA ILE A 38 -2.11 -1.84 -10.85
C ILE A 38 -0.73 -1.22 -10.97
N LEU A 39 -0.67 -0.03 -11.58
CA LEU A 39 0.54 0.80 -11.64
C LEU A 39 0.22 2.11 -10.92
N PRO A 40 0.56 2.22 -9.63
CA PRO A 40 0.23 3.42 -8.88
C PRO A 40 1.15 4.59 -9.24
N MET A 41 0.71 5.80 -8.94
CA MET A 41 1.51 7.01 -9.13
C MET A 41 1.91 7.60 -7.80
N VAL A 42 3.19 7.92 -7.65
CA VAL A 42 3.68 8.59 -6.45
C VAL A 42 3.10 9.99 -6.36
N ILE A 43 2.64 10.35 -5.17
CA ILE A 43 2.07 11.67 -4.89
C ILE A 43 3.12 12.46 -4.07
N PRO A 44 3.81 13.43 -4.68
CA PRO A 44 4.79 14.22 -3.91
C PRO A 44 4.11 14.91 -2.72
N PRO A 45 4.79 15.06 -1.58
CA PRO A 45 6.19 14.74 -1.31
C PRO A 45 6.45 13.32 -0.80
N GLN A 46 5.52 12.40 -0.99
CA GLN A 46 5.70 11.01 -0.55
C GLN A 46 6.82 10.33 -1.32
N ALA A 47 7.50 9.38 -0.66
CA ALA A 47 8.62 8.65 -1.24
C ALA A 47 8.15 7.50 -2.14
N ALA A 48 7.01 6.89 -1.85
CA ALA A 48 6.54 5.71 -2.56
C ALA A 48 5.04 5.50 -2.40
N ILE A 49 4.48 4.70 -3.30
CA ILE A 49 3.12 4.19 -3.17
C ILE A 49 3.12 2.72 -3.54
N ILE A 50 2.44 1.90 -2.74
CA ILE A 50 2.34 0.46 -2.94
C ILE A 50 0.94 0.15 -3.46
N GLY A 51 0.87 -0.60 -4.56
CA GLY A 51 -0.40 -1.03 -5.14
C GLY A 51 -0.74 -2.46 -4.76
N LEU A 52 -1.91 -2.65 -4.18
CA LEU A 52 -2.45 -3.95 -3.81
C LEU A 52 -3.63 -4.28 -4.71
N PRO A 53 -3.45 -5.11 -5.75
CA PRO A 53 -4.54 -5.48 -6.63
C PRO A 53 -5.39 -6.61 -6.04
N GLY A 54 -6.37 -7.08 -6.81
CA GLY A 54 -7.12 -8.27 -6.47
C GLY A 54 -6.28 -9.54 -6.64
N ARG A 55 -6.77 -10.62 -6.04
CA ARG A 55 -6.12 -11.93 -6.15
C ARG A 55 -6.33 -12.52 -7.53
N MET A 56 -5.32 -13.20 -8.02
CA MET A 56 -5.42 -14.02 -9.22
C MET A 56 -6.14 -15.33 -8.89
N SER A 57 -6.48 -16.11 -9.93
CA SER A 57 -7.24 -17.34 -9.77
C SER A 57 -6.55 -18.39 -8.88
N ASP A 58 -5.23 -18.34 -8.78
CA ASP A 58 -4.45 -19.25 -7.93
C ASP A 58 -4.29 -18.73 -6.48
N GLY A 59 -4.93 -17.61 -6.14
CA GLY A 59 -4.86 -17.02 -4.80
C GLY A 59 -3.70 -16.07 -4.57
N THR A 60 -2.84 -15.88 -5.56
CA THR A 60 -1.71 -14.94 -5.44
C THR A 60 -2.11 -13.55 -5.88
N MET A 61 -1.29 -12.55 -5.54
CA MET A 61 -1.44 -11.19 -6.04
C MET A 61 -0.08 -10.61 -6.40
N ILE A 62 -0.09 -9.66 -7.33
CA ILE A 62 1.13 -8.97 -7.75
C ILE A 62 1.14 -7.61 -7.09
N ILE A 63 2.00 -7.44 -6.09
CA ILE A 63 2.17 -6.17 -5.39
C ILE A 63 3.18 -5.33 -6.17
N THR A 64 2.81 -4.10 -6.47
CA THR A 64 3.67 -3.17 -7.20
C THR A 64 4.00 -1.98 -6.33
N ALA A 65 5.10 -1.31 -6.64
CA ALA A 65 5.47 -0.07 -5.97
C ALA A 65 5.98 0.93 -6.99
N ALA A 66 5.56 2.16 -6.85
CA ALA A 66 6.16 3.29 -7.55
C ALA A 66 6.93 4.11 -6.52
N CYS A 67 8.16 4.47 -6.83
CA CYS A 67 9.03 5.20 -5.90
C CYS A 67 9.52 6.49 -6.54
N ASP A 68 9.70 7.51 -5.69
CA ASP A 68 10.36 8.73 -6.11
C ASP A 68 11.86 8.43 -6.20
N HIS A 69 12.39 8.38 -7.43
CA HIS A 69 13.77 7.99 -7.68
C HIS A 69 14.78 8.99 -7.11
N ARG A 70 14.33 10.19 -6.75
CA ARG A 70 15.18 11.17 -6.05
C ARG A 70 15.43 10.78 -4.59
N VAL A 71 14.59 9.90 -4.04
CA VAL A 71 14.63 9.47 -2.64
C VAL A 71 15.04 8.00 -2.52
N VAL A 72 14.56 7.16 -3.43
CA VAL A 72 14.75 5.70 -3.35
C VAL A 72 15.28 5.19 -4.67
N ASP A 73 16.41 4.49 -4.65
CA ASP A 73 16.95 3.81 -5.82
C ASP A 73 16.24 2.48 -6.06
N GLY A 74 16.40 1.95 -7.28
CA GLY A 74 15.70 0.73 -7.69
C GLY A 74 16.06 -0.50 -6.86
N LEU A 75 17.33 -0.69 -6.50
CA LEU A 75 17.74 -1.86 -5.73
C LEU A 75 17.18 -1.87 -4.32
N PRO A 76 17.28 -0.78 -3.53
CA PRO A 76 16.60 -0.73 -2.22
C PRO A 76 15.09 -0.94 -2.31
N ALA A 77 14.43 -0.41 -3.36
CA ALA A 77 12.99 -0.61 -3.55
C ALA A 77 12.68 -2.08 -3.79
N ALA A 78 13.46 -2.76 -4.63
CA ALA A 78 13.28 -4.18 -4.90
C ALA A 78 13.52 -5.02 -3.66
N GLN A 79 14.53 -4.69 -2.86
CA GLN A 79 14.82 -5.37 -1.60
C GLN A 79 13.68 -5.19 -0.61
N PHE A 80 13.10 -4.00 -0.53
CA PHE A 80 11.95 -3.75 0.32
C PHE A 80 10.75 -4.62 -0.10
N LEU A 81 10.44 -4.66 -1.39
CA LEU A 81 9.32 -5.47 -1.89
C LEU A 81 9.54 -6.95 -1.63
N ASN A 82 10.77 -7.44 -1.77
CA ASN A 82 11.08 -8.83 -1.49
C ASN A 82 10.90 -9.15 0.00
N SER A 83 11.34 -8.25 0.88
CA SER A 83 11.14 -8.40 2.32
C SER A 83 9.67 -8.37 2.69
N LEU A 84 8.90 -7.49 2.05
CA LEU A 84 7.46 -7.40 2.27
C LEU A 84 6.76 -8.70 1.85
N ALA A 85 7.10 -9.25 0.70
CA ALA A 85 6.54 -10.50 0.22
C ALA A 85 6.85 -11.66 1.18
N GLN A 86 8.10 -11.74 1.63
CA GLN A 86 8.51 -12.77 2.59
C GLN A 86 7.74 -12.66 3.89
N ALA A 87 7.54 -11.46 4.40
CA ALA A 87 6.80 -11.22 5.63
C ALA A 87 5.32 -11.62 5.49
N ILE A 88 4.70 -11.25 4.39
CA ILE A 88 3.29 -11.57 4.12
C ILE A 88 3.09 -13.09 4.00
N GLU A 89 4.06 -13.79 3.41
CA GLU A 89 3.99 -15.24 3.21
C GLU A 89 4.40 -16.04 4.46
N ASP A 90 4.88 -15.38 5.51
CA ASP A 90 5.29 -16.04 6.75
C ASP A 90 4.11 -16.12 7.72
N PRO A 91 3.55 -17.32 7.97
CA PRO A 91 2.40 -17.44 8.88
C PRO A 91 2.70 -16.96 10.30
N ALA A 92 3.92 -17.14 10.78
CA ALA A 92 4.29 -16.73 12.13
C ALA A 92 4.31 -15.21 12.25
N TRP A 93 4.86 -14.52 11.26
CA TRP A 93 4.88 -13.07 11.25
C TRP A 93 3.47 -12.50 11.16
N MET A 94 2.66 -13.05 10.25
CA MET A 94 1.27 -12.60 10.06
C MET A 94 0.46 -12.79 11.34
N ALA A 95 0.63 -13.89 12.04
CA ALA A 95 -0.05 -14.14 13.31
C ALA A 95 0.36 -13.12 14.39
N SER A 96 1.61 -12.62 14.33
CA SER A 96 2.12 -11.68 15.33
C SER A 96 1.56 -10.26 15.15
N VAL A 97 1.14 -9.89 13.94
CA VAL A 97 0.65 -8.53 13.64
C VAL A 97 -0.87 -8.44 13.53
N VAL A 98 -1.55 -9.55 13.27
CA VAL A 98 -3.01 -9.60 13.20
C VAL A 98 -3.57 -9.81 14.61
N GLN A 99 -4.40 -8.90 15.06
CA GLN A 99 -4.97 -8.97 16.40
C GLN A 99 -6.47 -8.88 16.37
#